data_46a9e262c2b1f922b9480307331c997e
#
_entry.id   46a9e262c2b1f922b9480307331c997e
#
_cell.length_a   1.000
_cell.length_b   1.000
_cell.length_c   1.000
_cell.angle_alpha   90.00
_cell.angle_beta   90.00
_cell.angle_gamma   90.00
#
_symmetry.space_group_name_H-M   'P 1'
#
loop_
_entity.id
_entity.type
_entity.pdbx_description
1 polymer ?
#
loop_
_entity_poly.entity_id
_entity_poly.type
_entity_poly.pdbx_seq_one_letter_code
_entity_poly.pdbx_strand_id
1 'polypeptide(L)'
;MDVVKHFEYVTPAPFSTTPANTKPEPKTINWFIPPLGKGSGGHLNIFRFAKNLEDLGYVNRFIVVAETLVPEASRLNAKEIKTAITEWFMPLAAECFCGTEGLPPAEYAMATGWQTAYYVAALQDTCHKCYFIQDYEPWFYSRGTDYFLAENTYKLGFSAITAGQWLESKMRDEYGMEAHAVGFSYDKHLYHRQARPPVSADAPKKQRVFFYARPPTPRRAFDLGVLVMDAVTKRLPHVEVVMAGWDLSAYEFPFTVIDHGIMQLDDLPALYATCDAALVLSFSNLSLLPLELMASGVPVISNDGPWVEWLLDHDNACLSEPTIQGLADAIIKLLTDDDLRESHILRGLEFAQRTSWIEEARRFDSILANMSNRTPAP
;
A
#
# COMPACT_ATOMS: atom_id res chain seq x y z
N MET A 1 -14.68 -27.51 1.78
CA MET A 1 -14.60 -26.18 2.44
C MET A 1 -15.99 -25.83 2.91
N ASP A 2 -16.16 -25.52 4.18
CA ASP A 2 -17.41 -24.95 4.70
C ASP A 2 -17.46 -23.45 4.34
N VAL A 3 -18.33 -23.11 3.37
CA VAL A 3 -18.44 -21.75 2.83
C VAL A 3 -18.96 -20.77 3.88
N VAL A 4 -19.92 -21.19 4.73
CA VAL A 4 -20.49 -20.34 5.79
C VAL A 4 -19.42 -20.00 6.82
N LYS A 5 -18.67 -20.99 7.26
CA LYS A 5 -17.56 -20.79 8.19
C LYS A 5 -16.46 -19.93 7.59
N HIS A 6 -16.16 -20.08 6.29
CA HIS A 6 -15.16 -19.27 5.61
C HIS A 6 -15.54 -17.77 5.63
N PHE A 7 -16.81 -17.45 5.43
CA PHE A 7 -17.32 -16.07 5.39
C PHE A 7 -17.93 -15.59 6.73
N GLU A 8 -17.65 -16.25 7.86
CA GLU A 8 -18.22 -15.86 9.17
C GLU A 8 -17.87 -14.41 9.56
N TYR A 9 -16.76 -13.88 9.07
CA TYR A 9 -16.34 -12.49 9.30
C TYR A 9 -17.27 -11.44 8.65
N VAL A 10 -18.19 -11.83 7.76
CA VAL A 10 -19.16 -10.92 7.13
C VAL A 10 -20.37 -10.67 8.04
N THR A 11 -20.62 -11.59 8.96
CA THR A 11 -21.71 -11.49 9.95
C THR A 11 -21.18 -11.78 11.35
N PRO A 12 -20.20 -11.02 11.86
CA PRO A 12 -19.68 -11.22 13.19
C PRO A 12 -20.79 -10.94 14.23
N ALA A 13 -20.79 -11.69 15.33
CA ALA A 13 -21.71 -11.43 16.41
C ALA A 13 -21.51 -10.00 16.96
N PRO A 14 -22.59 -9.29 17.32
CA PRO A 14 -22.48 -8.00 17.98
C PRO A 14 -21.66 -8.11 19.28
N PHE A 15 -20.79 -7.12 19.53
CA PHE A 15 -19.92 -7.09 20.71
C PHE A 15 -19.76 -5.65 21.22
N SER A 16 -19.35 -5.54 22.49
CA SER A 16 -18.99 -4.26 23.13
C SER A 16 -17.63 -4.36 23.79
N THR A 17 -17.01 -3.21 24.00
CA THR A 17 -15.75 -3.12 24.75
C THR A 17 -15.97 -3.36 26.26
N THR A 18 -14.90 -3.57 27.01
CA THR A 18 -14.95 -3.87 28.44
C THR A 18 -14.12 -2.83 29.22
N PRO A 19 -14.72 -2.11 30.20
CA PRO A 19 -16.14 -2.14 30.61
C PRO A 19 -17.08 -1.50 29.59
N ALA A 20 -18.24 -2.10 29.38
CA ALA A 20 -19.26 -1.58 28.48
C ALA A 20 -19.75 -0.18 28.89
N ASN A 21 -20.14 0.66 27.93
CA ASN A 21 -20.68 2.01 28.16
C ASN A 21 -19.73 2.96 28.93
N THR A 22 -18.44 2.69 28.93
CA THR A 22 -17.44 3.60 29.50
C THR A 22 -17.05 4.63 28.45
N LYS A 23 -17.05 5.92 28.85
CA LYS A 23 -16.54 6.97 27.96
C LYS A 23 -15.06 6.68 27.65
N PRO A 24 -14.68 6.55 26.37
CA PRO A 24 -13.30 6.29 26.02
C PRO A 24 -12.40 7.49 26.36
N GLU A 25 -11.15 7.21 26.64
CA GLU A 25 -10.14 8.26 26.76
C GLU A 25 -9.89 8.90 25.38
N PRO A 26 -9.68 10.22 25.35
CA PRO A 26 -9.33 10.91 24.10
C PRO A 26 -8.07 10.34 23.47
N LYS A 27 -7.95 10.46 22.14
CA LYS A 27 -6.80 9.99 21.36
C LYS A 27 -6.52 8.49 21.52
N THR A 28 -7.57 7.68 21.64
CA THR A 28 -7.46 6.21 21.64
C THR A 28 -8.00 5.64 20.33
N ILE A 29 -7.27 4.74 19.69
CA ILE A 29 -7.68 4.11 18.43
C ILE A 29 -7.59 2.58 18.57
N ASN A 30 -8.69 1.90 18.31
CA ASN A 30 -8.76 0.46 18.10
C ASN A 30 -8.69 0.18 16.60
N TRP A 31 -7.52 -0.25 16.10
CA TRP A 31 -7.29 -0.62 14.70
C TRP A 31 -7.69 -2.07 14.48
N PHE A 32 -8.76 -2.31 13.74
CA PHE A 32 -9.17 -3.64 13.31
C PHE A 32 -8.40 -3.99 12.03
N ILE A 33 -7.50 -4.96 12.15
CA ILE A 33 -6.61 -5.38 11.06
C ILE A 33 -6.87 -6.85 10.69
N PRO A 34 -6.69 -7.24 9.42
CA PRO A 34 -6.72 -8.65 9.04
C PRO A 34 -5.49 -9.39 9.58
N PRO A 35 -5.45 -10.74 9.52
CA PRO A 35 -4.27 -11.51 9.87
C PRO A 35 -3.00 -10.98 9.19
N LEU A 36 -1.89 -10.95 9.96
CA LEU A 36 -0.63 -10.36 9.50
C LEU A 36 -0.02 -11.16 8.34
N GLY A 37 0.44 -10.43 7.33
CA GLY A 37 1.24 -10.99 6.23
C GLY A 37 2.63 -10.36 6.20
N LYS A 38 3.69 -11.16 6.33
CA LYS A 38 5.07 -10.66 6.22
C LYS A 38 5.29 -10.00 4.85
N GLY A 39 5.86 -8.78 4.84
CA GLY A 39 6.07 -7.99 3.61
C GLY A 39 4.80 -7.32 3.06
N SER A 40 3.69 -7.29 3.81
CA SER A 40 2.47 -6.59 3.41
C SER A 40 2.65 -5.08 3.48
N GLY A 41 2.64 -4.40 2.33
CA GLY A 41 2.70 -2.93 2.25
C GLY A 41 1.52 -2.24 2.93
N GLY A 42 0.33 -2.84 2.89
CA GLY A 42 -0.85 -2.31 3.58
C GLY A 42 -0.68 -2.29 5.10
N HIS A 43 -0.20 -3.38 5.70
CA HIS A 43 0.12 -3.42 7.12
C HIS A 43 1.23 -2.43 7.48
N LEU A 44 2.29 -2.35 6.66
CA LEU A 44 3.38 -1.42 6.89
C LEU A 44 2.90 0.04 6.96
N ASN A 45 1.97 0.44 6.09
CA ASN A 45 1.41 1.79 6.11
C ASN A 45 0.56 2.05 7.35
N ILE A 46 -0.28 1.09 7.77
CA ILE A 46 -1.05 1.19 9.01
C ILE A 46 -0.09 1.43 10.19
N PHE A 47 0.97 0.64 10.29
CA PHE A 47 1.93 0.75 11.39
C PHE A 47 2.75 2.05 11.33
N ARG A 48 3.09 2.55 10.14
CA ARG A 48 3.73 3.87 9.97
C ARG A 48 2.86 5.01 10.47
N PHE A 49 1.57 5.02 10.10
CA PHE A 49 0.64 6.01 10.64
C PHE A 49 0.47 5.87 12.15
N ALA A 50 0.26 4.66 12.66
CA ALA A 50 0.13 4.42 14.10
C ALA A 50 1.39 4.88 14.86
N LYS A 51 2.59 4.59 14.34
CA LYS A 51 3.86 5.04 14.95
C LYS A 51 3.95 6.56 15.06
N ASN A 52 3.64 7.27 14.00
CA ASN A 52 3.66 8.74 14.02
C ASN A 52 2.53 9.34 14.87
N LEU A 53 1.38 8.66 14.97
CA LEU A 53 0.29 9.05 15.87
C LEU A 53 0.64 8.81 17.36
N GLU A 54 1.46 7.78 17.70
CA GLU A 54 2.01 7.62 19.05
C GLU A 54 2.79 8.87 19.47
N ASP A 55 3.60 9.43 18.58
CA ASP A 55 4.39 10.65 18.83
C ASP A 55 3.49 11.91 18.99
N LEU A 56 2.25 11.87 18.50
CA LEU A 56 1.21 12.90 18.71
C LEU A 56 0.30 12.61 19.92
N GLY A 57 0.64 11.60 20.73
CA GLY A 57 -0.04 11.26 21.96
C GLY A 57 -1.23 10.30 21.82
N TYR A 58 -1.37 9.62 20.67
CA TYR A 58 -2.38 8.58 20.52
C TYR A 58 -1.97 7.27 21.18
N VAL A 59 -2.94 6.61 21.80
CA VAL A 59 -2.81 5.22 22.26
C VAL A 59 -3.45 4.32 21.20
N ASN A 60 -2.60 3.57 20.49
CA ASN A 60 -3.04 2.64 19.46
C ASN A 60 -3.17 1.23 20.03
N ARG A 61 -4.15 0.48 19.53
CA ARG A 61 -4.34 -0.95 19.82
C ARG A 61 -4.65 -1.67 18.53
N PHE A 62 -3.99 -2.79 18.27
CA PHE A 62 -4.23 -3.60 17.07
C PHE A 62 -5.04 -4.83 17.41
N ILE A 63 -6.20 -4.96 16.79
CA ILE A 63 -7.15 -6.05 16.95
C ILE A 63 -7.12 -6.88 15.66
N VAL A 64 -6.51 -8.06 15.74
CA VAL A 64 -6.53 -9.00 14.60
C VAL A 64 -7.86 -9.72 14.60
N VAL A 65 -8.58 -9.60 13.49
CA VAL A 65 -9.90 -10.22 13.27
C VAL A 65 -9.93 -10.93 11.91
N ALA A 66 -11.05 -11.58 11.59
CA ALA A 66 -11.21 -12.36 10.36
C ALA A 66 -10.19 -13.52 10.25
N GLU A 67 -10.00 -14.24 11.34
CA GLU A 67 -9.00 -15.32 11.45
C GLU A 67 -9.22 -16.48 10.48
N THR A 68 -10.44 -16.64 9.97
CA THR A 68 -10.75 -17.67 8.95
C THR A 68 -10.08 -17.43 7.60
N LEU A 69 -9.49 -16.24 7.39
CA LEU A 69 -8.67 -15.94 6.21
C LEU A 69 -7.34 -16.71 6.18
N VAL A 70 -6.91 -17.23 7.32
CA VAL A 70 -5.68 -18.03 7.43
C VAL A 70 -5.95 -19.40 8.04
N PRO A 71 -5.14 -20.43 7.69
CA PRO A 71 -5.22 -21.72 8.34
C PRO A 71 -5.06 -21.60 9.86
N GLU A 72 -5.76 -22.45 10.62
CA GLU A 72 -5.74 -22.44 12.09
C GLU A 72 -4.30 -22.52 12.66
N ALA A 73 -3.47 -23.37 12.06
CA ALA A 73 -2.06 -23.51 12.45
C ALA A 73 -1.19 -22.25 12.22
N SER A 74 -1.70 -21.27 11.47
CA SER A 74 -1.01 -20.00 11.17
C SER A 74 -1.57 -18.83 11.96
N ARG A 75 -2.56 -19.05 12.83
CA ARG A 75 -3.14 -18.01 13.68
C ARG A 75 -2.19 -17.66 14.81
N LEU A 76 -2.05 -16.38 15.06
CA LEU A 76 -1.17 -15.85 16.08
C LEU A 76 -1.98 -15.37 17.29
N ASN A 77 -1.52 -15.67 18.50
CA ASN A 77 -2.06 -15.06 19.70
C ASN A 77 -1.57 -13.61 19.88
N ALA A 78 -2.12 -12.86 20.82
CA ALA A 78 -1.82 -11.44 21.04
C ALA A 78 -0.31 -11.14 21.23
N LYS A 79 0.41 -12.02 21.96
CA LYS A 79 1.87 -11.88 22.16
C LYS A 79 2.65 -12.13 20.87
N GLU A 80 2.27 -13.14 20.13
CA GLU A 80 2.89 -13.46 18.83
C GLU A 80 2.60 -12.37 17.79
N ILE A 81 1.39 -11.79 17.77
CA ILE A 81 1.05 -10.63 16.94
C ILE A 81 2.00 -9.46 17.25
N LYS A 82 2.20 -9.12 18.53
CA LYS A 82 3.10 -8.05 18.95
C LYS A 82 4.55 -8.31 18.51
N THR A 83 5.01 -9.55 18.66
CA THR A 83 6.34 -9.96 18.20
C THR A 83 6.46 -9.85 16.69
N ALA A 84 5.48 -10.36 15.94
CA ALA A 84 5.46 -10.32 14.49
C ALA A 84 5.44 -8.86 13.95
N ILE A 85 4.67 -7.97 14.56
CA ILE A 85 4.69 -6.54 14.19
C ILE A 85 6.10 -5.96 14.36
N THR A 86 6.75 -6.25 15.50
CA THR A 86 8.08 -5.74 15.80
C THR A 86 9.14 -6.28 14.84
N GLU A 87 9.11 -7.59 14.56
CA GLU A 87 10.13 -8.26 13.74
C GLU A 87 9.91 -8.09 12.22
N TRP A 88 8.66 -8.03 11.77
CA TRP A 88 8.35 -7.98 10.33
C TRP A 88 8.20 -6.56 9.80
N PHE A 89 7.91 -5.59 10.68
CA PHE A 89 7.62 -4.22 10.28
C PHE A 89 8.39 -3.20 11.12
N MET A 90 7.96 -2.92 12.34
CA MET A 90 8.60 -1.92 13.22
C MET A 90 8.16 -2.05 14.68
N PRO A 91 8.97 -1.59 15.65
CA PRO A 91 8.57 -1.52 17.04
C PRO A 91 7.50 -0.43 17.25
N LEU A 92 6.41 -0.80 17.95
CA LEU A 92 5.29 0.07 18.33
C LEU A 92 5.00 -0.08 19.82
N ALA A 93 4.51 0.98 20.48
CA ALA A 93 4.06 0.90 21.86
C ALA A 93 2.70 0.17 21.99
N ALA A 94 1.91 0.16 20.92
CA ALA A 94 0.56 -0.38 20.84
C ALA A 94 0.39 -1.78 21.47
N GLU A 95 -0.72 -1.99 22.17
CA GLU A 95 -1.17 -3.31 22.60
C GLU A 95 -1.79 -4.08 21.43
N CYS A 96 -1.76 -5.42 21.52
CA CYS A 96 -2.33 -6.29 20.50
C CYS A 96 -3.37 -7.23 21.10
N PHE A 97 -4.43 -7.47 20.34
CA PHE A 97 -5.54 -8.33 20.68
C PHE A 97 -5.82 -9.32 19.55
N CYS A 98 -6.36 -10.47 19.88
CA CYS A 98 -6.82 -11.48 18.97
C CYS A 98 -8.32 -11.67 19.19
N GLY A 99 -9.13 -11.42 18.16
CA GLY A 99 -10.59 -11.41 18.30
C GLY A 99 -11.14 -10.19 19.00
N THR A 100 -12.42 -10.23 19.38
CA THR A 100 -13.16 -9.07 19.88
C THR A 100 -13.44 -9.11 21.39
N GLU A 101 -12.92 -10.10 22.11
CA GLU A 101 -13.16 -10.25 23.53
C GLU A 101 -12.25 -9.36 24.38
N GLY A 102 -12.81 -8.73 25.42
CA GLY A 102 -12.05 -7.96 26.41
C GLY A 102 -11.40 -6.69 25.88
N LEU A 103 -11.84 -6.18 24.74
CA LEU A 103 -11.30 -4.95 24.15
C LEU A 103 -11.59 -3.74 25.04
N PRO A 104 -10.57 -2.88 25.31
CA PRO A 104 -10.83 -1.62 26.01
C PRO A 104 -11.55 -0.61 25.11
N PRO A 105 -12.36 0.31 25.70
CA PRO A 105 -13.02 1.39 24.97
C PRO A 105 -12.01 2.29 24.26
N ALA A 106 -12.37 2.77 23.06
CA ALA A 106 -11.57 3.70 22.29
C ALA A 106 -12.45 4.79 21.67
N GLU A 107 -11.88 5.98 21.49
CA GLU A 107 -12.55 7.09 20.83
C GLU A 107 -12.84 6.78 19.35
N TYR A 108 -11.92 6.05 18.71
CA TYR A 108 -12.04 5.64 17.31
C TYR A 108 -11.95 4.13 17.15
N ALA A 109 -12.86 3.57 16.37
CA ALA A 109 -12.78 2.19 15.86
C ALA A 109 -12.46 2.25 14.36
N MET A 110 -11.26 1.82 13.99
CA MET A 110 -10.70 1.97 12.63
C MET A 110 -10.65 0.64 11.90
N ALA A 111 -11.49 0.47 10.87
CA ALA A 111 -11.36 -0.62 9.92
C ALA A 111 -10.17 -0.35 8.97
N THR A 112 -9.47 -1.39 8.52
CA THR A 112 -8.30 -1.26 7.64
C THR A 112 -8.36 -2.15 6.40
N GLY A 113 -9.41 -2.91 6.26
CA GLY A 113 -9.73 -3.76 5.14
C GLY A 113 -11.21 -4.13 5.17
N TRP A 114 -11.78 -4.52 4.03
CA TRP A 114 -13.22 -4.77 3.95
C TRP A 114 -13.71 -5.86 4.92
N GLN A 115 -12.92 -6.89 5.18
CA GLN A 115 -13.27 -7.91 6.16
C GLN A 115 -13.39 -7.32 7.57
N THR A 116 -12.49 -6.39 7.92
CA THR A 116 -12.45 -5.77 9.25
C THR A 116 -13.57 -4.74 9.44
N ALA A 117 -14.07 -4.17 8.35
CA ALA A 117 -15.19 -3.22 8.39
C ALA A 117 -16.47 -3.84 8.95
N TYR A 118 -16.72 -5.12 8.71
CA TYR A 118 -17.86 -5.83 9.29
C TYR A 118 -17.78 -5.95 10.82
N TYR A 119 -16.56 -6.12 11.36
CA TYR A 119 -16.36 -6.13 12.82
C TYR A 119 -16.57 -4.73 13.43
N VAL A 120 -16.07 -3.68 12.78
CA VAL A 120 -16.35 -2.30 13.23
C VAL A 120 -17.85 -1.99 13.16
N ALA A 121 -18.58 -2.52 12.15
CA ALA A 121 -20.03 -2.39 12.08
C ALA A 121 -20.74 -3.09 13.25
N ALA A 122 -20.26 -4.27 13.64
CA ALA A 122 -20.85 -5.08 14.73
C ALA A 122 -20.54 -4.53 16.14
N LEU A 123 -19.59 -3.61 16.30
CA LEU A 123 -19.29 -2.96 17.55
C LEU A 123 -20.48 -2.08 18.00
N GLN A 124 -20.96 -2.29 19.23
CA GLN A 124 -22.16 -1.62 19.78
C GLN A 124 -21.84 -0.33 20.55
N ASP A 125 -20.55 -0.06 20.82
CA ASP A 125 -20.15 1.12 21.57
C ASP A 125 -20.33 2.42 20.77
N THR A 126 -20.61 3.50 21.51
CA THR A 126 -20.62 4.85 20.95
C THR A 126 -19.19 5.34 20.77
N CYS A 127 -18.68 5.22 19.56
CA CYS A 127 -17.36 5.70 19.15
C CYS A 127 -17.41 6.19 17.70
N HIS A 128 -16.35 6.89 17.25
CA HIS A 128 -16.24 7.25 15.85
C HIS A 128 -15.80 6.04 15.03
N LYS A 129 -16.71 5.51 14.21
CA LYS A 129 -16.43 4.39 13.32
C LYS A 129 -15.81 4.92 12.04
N CYS A 130 -14.56 4.52 11.79
CA CYS A 130 -13.74 5.01 10.70
C CYS A 130 -13.26 3.85 9.82
N TYR A 131 -12.91 4.17 8.57
CA TYR A 131 -12.30 3.22 7.65
C TYR A 131 -11.05 3.85 7.02
N PHE A 132 -9.88 3.30 7.30
CA PHE A 132 -8.64 3.65 6.61
C PHE A 132 -8.55 2.86 5.31
N ILE A 133 -8.93 3.49 4.21
CA ILE A 133 -9.05 2.90 2.87
C ILE A 133 -7.76 3.16 2.10
N GLN A 134 -6.97 2.11 1.88
CA GLN A 134 -5.69 2.21 1.16
C GLN A 134 -5.80 1.89 -0.33
N ASP A 135 -6.84 1.18 -0.75
CA ASP A 135 -7.10 0.82 -2.14
C ASP A 135 -8.61 0.69 -2.35
N TYR A 136 -9.06 0.65 -3.60
CA TYR A 136 -10.43 0.27 -3.92
C TYR A 136 -10.53 -1.26 -3.95
N GLU A 137 -10.79 -1.84 -2.80
CA GLU A 137 -10.67 -3.28 -2.55
C GLU A 137 -11.58 -4.17 -3.40
N PRO A 138 -12.79 -3.74 -3.87
CA PRO A 138 -13.56 -4.52 -4.83
C PRO A 138 -12.77 -4.91 -6.09
N TRP A 139 -11.81 -4.07 -6.54
CA TRP A 139 -10.99 -4.40 -7.70
C TRP A 139 -9.90 -5.43 -7.46
N PHE A 140 -9.81 -5.98 -6.25
CA PHE A 140 -8.95 -7.14 -5.98
C PHE A 140 -9.56 -8.43 -6.52
N TYR A 141 -10.85 -8.41 -6.85
CA TYR A 141 -11.67 -9.56 -7.22
C TYR A 141 -12.37 -9.34 -8.55
N SER A 142 -12.63 -10.44 -9.28
CA SER A 142 -13.60 -10.44 -10.35
C SER A 142 -15.01 -10.13 -9.77
N ARG A 143 -15.90 -9.55 -10.57
CA ARG A 143 -17.28 -9.27 -10.13
C ARG A 143 -17.96 -10.57 -9.68
N GLY A 144 -18.22 -10.67 -8.39
CA GLY A 144 -18.75 -11.87 -7.72
C GLY A 144 -18.91 -11.61 -6.24
N THR A 145 -18.90 -12.67 -5.42
CA THR A 145 -19.14 -12.60 -3.97
C THR A 145 -18.21 -11.62 -3.27
N ASP A 146 -16.89 -11.81 -3.36
CA ASP A 146 -15.93 -10.96 -2.66
C ASP A 146 -15.98 -9.50 -3.12
N TYR A 147 -16.17 -9.28 -4.42
CA TYR A 147 -16.35 -7.93 -4.97
C TYR A 147 -17.49 -7.18 -4.29
N PHE A 148 -18.68 -7.80 -4.22
CA PHE A 148 -19.85 -7.14 -3.65
C PHE A 148 -19.81 -7.06 -2.13
N LEU A 149 -19.22 -8.03 -1.45
CA LEU A 149 -19.00 -7.96 -0.01
C LEU A 149 -18.04 -6.82 0.34
N ALA A 150 -16.95 -6.65 -0.42
CA ALA A 150 -16.04 -5.53 -0.24
C ALA A 150 -16.72 -4.19 -0.55
N GLU A 151 -17.44 -4.07 -1.67
CA GLU A 151 -18.14 -2.84 -2.05
C GLU A 151 -19.21 -2.42 -1.03
N ASN A 152 -19.93 -3.38 -0.43
CA ASN A 152 -20.94 -3.10 0.57
C ASN A 152 -20.39 -2.44 1.83
N THR A 153 -19.12 -2.63 2.15
CA THR A 153 -18.51 -2.01 3.33
C THR A 153 -18.43 -0.48 3.24
N TYR A 154 -18.39 0.08 2.04
CA TYR A 154 -18.43 1.53 1.82
C TYR A 154 -19.81 2.15 2.09
N LYS A 155 -20.83 1.33 2.31
CA LYS A 155 -22.22 1.74 2.61
C LYS A 155 -22.56 1.62 4.11
N LEU A 156 -21.59 1.29 4.96
CA LEU A 156 -21.80 1.09 6.40
C LEU A 156 -21.89 2.38 7.22
N GLY A 157 -21.77 3.55 6.60
CA GLY A 157 -21.91 4.85 7.26
C GLY A 157 -20.66 5.30 8.04
N PHE A 158 -19.49 4.75 7.75
CA PHE A 158 -18.23 5.15 8.35
C PHE A 158 -17.67 6.43 7.73
N SER A 159 -16.88 7.18 8.52
CA SER A 159 -16.02 8.22 7.95
C SER A 159 -14.76 7.57 7.36
N ALA A 160 -14.39 7.94 6.15
CA ALA A 160 -13.24 7.38 5.45
C ALA A 160 -12.00 8.28 5.61
N ILE A 161 -10.86 7.65 5.90
CA ILE A 161 -9.54 8.25 5.72
C ILE A 161 -8.89 7.47 4.58
N THR A 162 -8.53 8.16 3.49
CA THR A 162 -8.15 7.49 2.25
C THR A 162 -6.70 7.75 1.87
N ALA A 163 -6.06 6.76 1.27
CA ALA A 163 -4.75 6.91 0.66
C ALA A 163 -4.88 7.64 -0.69
N GLY A 164 -4.76 8.96 -0.65
CA GLY A 164 -4.82 9.84 -1.80
C GLY A 164 -6.21 10.34 -2.17
N GLN A 165 -6.22 11.41 -2.96
CA GLN A 165 -7.42 12.17 -3.34
C GLN A 165 -8.34 11.39 -4.29
N TRP A 166 -7.80 10.47 -5.09
CA TRP A 166 -8.64 9.65 -5.96
C TRP A 166 -9.63 8.80 -5.14
N LEU A 167 -9.15 8.12 -4.10
CA LEU A 167 -10.02 7.35 -3.21
C LEU A 167 -10.98 8.25 -2.43
N GLU A 168 -10.53 9.42 -1.97
CA GLU A 168 -11.39 10.40 -1.31
C GLU A 168 -12.58 10.77 -2.19
N SER A 169 -12.31 11.19 -3.44
CA SER A 169 -13.35 11.55 -4.41
C SER A 169 -14.27 10.37 -4.70
N LYS A 170 -13.70 9.18 -4.91
CA LYS A 170 -14.48 7.97 -5.18
C LYS A 170 -15.41 7.61 -4.01
N MET A 171 -14.91 7.67 -2.77
CA MET A 171 -15.74 7.35 -1.59
C MET A 171 -16.84 8.40 -1.38
N ARG A 172 -16.53 9.66 -1.57
CA ARG A 172 -17.51 10.75 -1.46
C ARG A 172 -18.56 10.70 -2.57
N ASP A 173 -18.13 10.60 -3.83
CA ASP A 173 -18.99 10.85 -4.99
C ASP A 173 -19.81 9.60 -5.36
N GLU A 174 -19.28 8.38 -5.16
CA GLU A 174 -19.95 7.14 -5.52
C GLU A 174 -20.69 6.49 -4.33
N TYR A 175 -20.19 6.69 -3.10
CA TYR A 175 -20.72 6.02 -1.89
C TYR A 175 -21.31 6.98 -0.86
N GLY A 176 -21.17 8.30 -1.04
CA GLY A 176 -21.68 9.29 -0.10
C GLY A 176 -20.97 9.28 1.25
N MET A 177 -19.76 8.73 1.34
CA MET A 177 -18.99 8.71 2.58
C MET A 177 -18.45 10.11 2.91
N GLU A 178 -18.37 10.44 4.19
CA GLU A 178 -17.48 11.51 4.63
C GLU A 178 -16.04 11.01 4.47
N ALA A 179 -15.30 11.55 3.50
CA ALA A 179 -13.99 11.06 3.13
C ALA A 179 -12.94 12.18 3.16
N HIS A 180 -11.74 11.84 3.65
CA HIS A 180 -10.61 12.75 3.78
C HIS A 180 -9.32 12.04 3.35
N ALA A 181 -8.57 12.67 2.45
CA ALA A 181 -7.33 12.10 1.95
C ALA A 181 -6.13 12.38 2.87
N VAL A 182 -5.28 11.38 3.01
CA VAL A 182 -3.89 11.51 3.47
C VAL A 182 -2.96 11.05 2.36
N GLY A 183 -1.75 11.61 2.32
CA GLY A 183 -0.72 11.19 1.40
C GLY A 183 0.18 10.11 1.98
N PHE A 184 1.19 9.78 1.19
CA PHE A 184 2.25 8.85 1.57
C PHE A 184 3.62 9.53 1.52
N SER A 185 4.58 8.93 2.19
CA SER A 185 5.99 9.21 2.07
C SER A 185 6.77 7.89 1.98
N TYR A 186 8.07 7.96 2.00
CA TYR A 186 8.97 6.82 2.00
C TYR A 186 9.90 6.87 3.22
N ASP A 187 10.68 5.82 3.46
CA ASP A 187 11.70 5.82 4.50
C ASP A 187 12.94 6.59 4.02
N LYS A 188 13.10 7.84 4.51
CA LYS A 188 14.19 8.75 4.11
C LYS A 188 15.57 8.30 4.59
N HIS A 189 15.65 7.41 5.58
CA HIS A 189 16.92 6.83 6.03
C HIS A 189 17.36 5.70 5.11
N LEU A 190 16.40 4.98 4.55
CA LEU A 190 16.65 3.83 3.70
C LEU A 190 16.85 4.24 2.23
N TYR A 191 15.90 4.99 1.67
CA TYR A 191 15.90 5.33 0.25
C TYR A 191 16.50 6.71 0.01
N HIS A 192 17.62 6.73 -0.69
CA HIS A 192 18.31 7.92 -1.17
C HIS A 192 19.16 7.57 -2.38
N ARG A 193 19.48 8.57 -3.22
CA ARG A 193 20.32 8.36 -4.39
C ARG A 193 21.69 7.83 -3.97
N GLN A 194 22.02 6.61 -4.35
CA GLN A 194 23.30 5.97 -4.12
C GLN A 194 24.20 6.09 -5.36
N ALA A 195 25.51 6.01 -5.16
CA ALA A 195 26.44 5.90 -6.26
C ALA A 195 26.22 4.57 -6.99
N ARG A 196 26.14 4.61 -8.31
CA ARG A 196 26.04 3.39 -9.13
C ARG A 196 27.32 2.56 -8.92
N PRO A 197 27.21 1.24 -8.72
CA PRO A 197 28.39 0.38 -8.65
C PRO A 197 29.27 0.55 -9.89
N PRO A 198 30.60 0.64 -9.74
CA PRO A 198 31.49 0.81 -10.89
C PRO A 198 31.38 -0.39 -11.84
N VAL A 199 31.20 -0.11 -13.10
CA VAL A 199 31.25 -1.11 -14.18
C VAL A 199 32.63 -1.04 -14.83
N SER A 200 33.22 -2.19 -15.18
CA SER A 200 34.49 -2.22 -15.89
C SER A 200 34.41 -1.34 -17.17
N ALA A 201 35.45 -0.55 -17.41
CA ALA A 201 35.51 0.33 -18.61
C ALA A 201 35.37 -0.44 -19.93
N ASP A 202 35.76 -1.71 -19.96
CA ASP A 202 35.68 -2.59 -21.11
C ASP A 202 34.34 -3.35 -21.23
N ALA A 203 33.45 -3.23 -20.24
CA ALA A 203 32.16 -3.90 -20.31
C ALA A 203 31.21 -3.17 -21.27
N PRO A 204 30.41 -3.89 -22.07
CA PRO A 204 29.41 -3.25 -22.92
C PRO A 204 28.44 -2.46 -22.04
N LYS A 205 28.13 -1.22 -22.46
CA LYS A 205 27.18 -0.36 -21.76
C LYS A 205 25.78 -1.02 -21.79
N LYS A 206 25.38 -1.60 -20.68
CA LYS A 206 24.05 -2.17 -20.50
C LYS A 206 23.17 -1.17 -19.75
N GLN A 207 21.93 -1.07 -20.17
CA GLN A 207 20.90 -0.31 -19.46
C GLN A 207 19.95 -1.28 -18.78
N ARG A 208 19.45 -0.91 -17.61
CA ARG A 208 18.59 -1.76 -16.79
C ARG A 208 17.27 -1.10 -16.50
N VAL A 209 16.19 -1.83 -16.74
CA VAL A 209 14.83 -1.41 -16.39
C VAL A 209 14.32 -2.29 -15.25
N PHE A 210 14.02 -1.66 -14.13
CA PHE A 210 13.37 -2.34 -13.01
C PHE A 210 11.88 -2.56 -13.31
N PHE A 211 11.39 -3.75 -13.04
CA PHE A 211 9.98 -4.08 -13.09
C PHE A 211 9.56 -4.86 -11.84
N TYR A 212 8.60 -4.30 -11.09
CA TYR A 212 8.07 -4.93 -9.89
C TYR A 212 7.17 -6.12 -10.25
N ALA A 213 7.69 -7.32 -10.08
CA ALA A 213 7.01 -8.55 -10.45
C ALA A 213 6.04 -9.03 -9.36
N ARG A 214 4.74 -9.02 -9.64
CA ARG A 214 3.69 -9.52 -8.73
C ARG A 214 2.64 -10.33 -9.49
N PRO A 215 2.97 -11.50 -10.05
CA PRO A 215 2.04 -12.34 -10.80
C PRO A 215 0.71 -12.61 -10.09
N PRO A 216 0.66 -12.91 -8.76
CA PRO A 216 -0.60 -13.19 -8.09
C PRO A 216 -1.45 -11.95 -7.78
N THR A 217 -1.04 -10.77 -8.27
CA THR A 217 -1.75 -9.51 -8.03
C THR A 217 -2.19 -8.89 -9.36
N PRO A 218 -3.38 -9.28 -9.92
CA PRO A 218 -3.79 -8.89 -11.28
C PRO A 218 -3.75 -7.39 -11.55
N ARG A 219 -4.10 -6.57 -10.55
CA ARG A 219 -4.07 -5.10 -10.65
C ARG A 219 -2.68 -4.49 -10.80
N ARG A 220 -1.61 -5.28 -10.64
CA ARG A 220 -0.22 -4.89 -10.92
C ARG A 220 0.24 -5.27 -12.33
N ALA A 221 -0.67 -5.88 -13.10
CA ALA A 221 -0.53 -6.16 -14.53
C ALA A 221 0.81 -6.78 -14.94
N PHE A 222 1.22 -7.83 -14.24
CA PHE A 222 2.49 -8.52 -14.51
C PHE A 222 2.63 -8.93 -15.98
N ASP A 223 1.59 -9.55 -16.56
CA ASP A 223 1.61 -10.01 -17.94
C ASP A 223 1.80 -8.86 -18.93
N LEU A 224 1.10 -7.73 -18.72
CA LEU A 224 1.29 -6.53 -19.56
C LEU A 224 2.73 -6.03 -19.44
N GLY A 225 3.29 -5.98 -18.23
CA GLY A 225 4.69 -5.58 -18.03
C GLY A 225 5.68 -6.47 -18.76
N VAL A 226 5.48 -7.78 -18.75
CA VAL A 226 6.31 -8.74 -19.53
C VAL A 226 6.20 -8.47 -21.04
N LEU A 227 4.99 -8.25 -21.56
CA LEU A 227 4.80 -7.92 -22.99
C LEU A 227 5.46 -6.58 -23.37
N VAL A 228 5.43 -5.59 -22.48
CA VAL A 228 6.12 -4.31 -22.67
C VAL A 228 7.62 -4.51 -22.70
N MET A 229 8.20 -5.29 -21.78
CA MET A 229 9.63 -5.57 -21.74
C MET A 229 10.10 -6.36 -22.95
N ASP A 230 9.31 -7.29 -23.47
CA ASP A 230 9.59 -7.98 -24.74
C ASP A 230 9.65 -6.98 -25.91
N ALA A 231 8.73 -6.03 -25.99
CA ALA A 231 8.74 -4.99 -27.02
C ALA A 231 9.95 -4.05 -26.89
N VAL A 232 10.35 -3.69 -25.67
CA VAL A 232 11.54 -2.86 -25.40
C VAL A 232 12.82 -3.59 -25.81
N THR A 233 13.00 -4.83 -25.35
CA THR A 233 14.25 -5.59 -25.59
C THR A 233 14.43 -6.00 -27.05
N LYS A 234 13.35 -6.19 -27.79
CA LYS A 234 13.42 -6.37 -29.27
C LYS A 234 13.94 -5.13 -30.01
N ARG A 235 13.66 -3.94 -29.49
CA ARG A 235 14.11 -2.66 -30.08
C ARG A 235 15.47 -2.22 -29.52
N LEU A 236 15.76 -2.54 -28.27
CA LEU A 236 17.01 -2.24 -27.57
C LEU A 236 17.60 -3.53 -26.96
N PRO A 237 18.29 -4.37 -27.76
CA PRO A 237 18.77 -5.69 -27.33
C PRO A 237 19.83 -5.66 -26.21
N HIS A 238 20.39 -4.49 -25.88
CA HIS A 238 21.34 -4.31 -24.78
C HIS A 238 20.67 -4.05 -23.42
N VAL A 239 19.34 -3.92 -23.39
CA VAL A 239 18.58 -3.70 -22.15
C VAL A 239 18.42 -5.02 -21.41
N GLU A 240 18.72 -4.97 -20.10
CA GLU A 240 18.46 -6.04 -19.14
C GLU A 240 17.24 -5.65 -18.29
N VAL A 241 16.33 -6.60 -18.07
CA VAL A 241 15.17 -6.40 -17.20
C VAL A 241 15.48 -6.91 -15.80
N VAL A 242 15.40 -6.05 -14.82
CA VAL A 242 15.61 -6.39 -13.39
C VAL A 242 14.25 -6.60 -12.73
N MET A 243 14.02 -7.78 -12.20
CA MET A 243 12.75 -8.11 -11.54
C MET A 243 12.95 -8.48 -10.08
N ALA A 244 12.04 -8.01 -9.23
CA ALA A 244 11.95 -8.39 -7.82
C ALA A 244 10.50 -8.32 -7.34
N GLY A 245 10.17 -9.01 -6.25
CA GLY A 245 8.87 -9.00 -5.59
C GLY A 245 8.13 -10.33 -5.57
N TRP A 246 8.57 -11.31 -6.34
CA TRP A 246 8.01 -12.66 -6.39
C TRP A 246 9.05 -13.69 -6.83
N ASP A 247 8.82 -14.95 -6.50
CA ASP A 247 9.59 -16.08 -7.06
C ASP A 247 9.14 -16.31 -8.51
N LEU A 248 10.04 -16.08 -9.46
CA LEU A 248 9.78 -16.20 -10.89
C LEU A 248 10.30 -17.49 -11.50
N SER A 249 10.76 -18.44 -10.69
CA SER A 249 11.35 -19.71 -11.15
C SER A 249 10.43 -20.56 -12.06
N ALA A 250 9.12 -20.34 -11.98
CA ALA A 250 8.11 -21.01 -12.83
C ALA A 250 7.83 -20.28 -14.16
N TYR A 251 8.51 -19.16 -14.43
CA TYR A 251 8.27 -18.33 -15.62
C TYR A 251 9.45 -18.39 -16.58
N GLU A 252 9.16 -18.40 -17.88
CA GLU A 252 10.14 -18.27 -18.95
C GLU A 252 9.98 -16.91 -19.65
N PHE A 253 11.09 -16.23 -19.93
CA PHE A 253 11.09 -14.92 -20.55
C PHE A 253 11.86 -14.93 -21.88
N PRO A 254 11.36 -14.26 -22.95
CA PRO A 254 12.04 -14.19 -24.24
C PRO A 254 13.21 -13.19 -24.26
N PHE A 255 13.56 -12.62 -23.12
CA PHE A 255 14.62 -11.61 -22.94
C PHE A 255 15.45 -11.90 -21.68
N THR A 256 16.57 -11.20 -21.53
CA THR A 256 17.43 -11.35 -20.35
C THR A 256 16.79 -10.75 -19.11
N VAL A 257 16.53 -11.57 -18.11
CA VAL A 257 16.02 -11.17 -16.80
C VAL A 257 17.10 -11.36 -15.72
N ILE A 258 17.27 -10.37 -14.88
CA ILE A 258 18.00 -10.45 -13.61
C ILE A 258 16.95 -10.58 -12.52
N ASP A 259 16.69 -11.82 -12.10
CA ASP A 259 15.68 -12.14 -11.08
C ASP A 259 16.29 -12.09 -9.68
N HIS A 260 15.74 -11.23 -8.83
CA HIS A 260 16.11 -11.11 -7.42
C HIS A 260 15.10 -11.74 -6.47
N GLY A 261 13.99 -12.29 -6.99
CA GLY A 261 12.96 -12.92 -6.17
C GLY A 261 12.36 -11.97 -5.13
N ILE A 262 12.15 -12.49 -3.92
CA ILE A 262 11.64 -11.72 -2.77
C ILE A 262 12.83 -11.16 -1.99
N MET A 263 13.01 -9.84 -2.01
CA MET A 263 14.10 -9.14 -1.34
C MET A 263 13.70 -8.58 0.04
N GLN A 264 14.69 -8.37 0.89
CA GLN A 264 14.52 -7.57 2.10
C GLN A 264 14.48 -6.09 1.73
N LEU A 265 13.78 -5.27 2.53
CA LEU A 265 13.64 -3.84 2.25
C LEU A 265 15.01 -3.13 2.22
N ASP A 266 15.94 -3.52 3.09
CA ASP A 266 17.28 -2.92 3.21
C ASP A 266 18.15 -3.15 1.96
N ASP A 267 17.86 -4.16 1.15
CA ASP A 267 18.61 -4.49 -0.06
C ASP A 267 18.09 -3.75 -1.31
N LEU A 268 16.85 -3.23 -1.26
CA LEU A 268 16.22 -2.57 -2.40
C LEU A 268 16.95 -1.31 -2.89
N PRO A 269 17.48 -0.41 -2.03
CA PRO A 269 18.18 0.79 -2.50
C PRO A 269 19.42 0.46 -3.33
N ALA A 270 20.17 -0.58 -2.97
CA ALA A 270 21.32 -1.04 -3.74
C ALA A 270 20.91 -1.61 -5.11
N LEU A 271 19.78 -2.32 -5.17
CA LEU A 271 19.21 -2.78 -6.43
C LEU A 271 18.80 -1.60 -7.32
N TYR A 272 18.05 -0.64 -6.77
CA TYR A 272 17.57 0.53 -7.51
C TYR A 272 18.73 1.34 -8.09
N ALA A 273 19.83 1.51 -7.34
CA ALA A 273 21.03 2.21 -7.83
C ALA A 273 21.65 1.58 -9.11
N THR A 274 21.32 0.34 -9.44
CA THR A 274 21.78 -0.32 -10.67
C THR A 274 20.89 -0.04 -11.88
N CYS A 275 19.69 0.54 -11.69
CA CYS A 275 18.65 0.68 -12.72
C CYS A 275 18.66 2.07 -13.35
N ASP A 276 18.35 2.15 -14.65
CA ASP A 276 18.27 3.39 -15.42
C ASP A 276 16.84 3.93 -15.52
N ALA A 277 15.84 3.07 -15.33
CA ALA A 277 14.42 3.39 -15.31
C ALA A 277 13.63 2.30 -14.57
N ALA A 278 12.39 2.60 -14.21
CA ALA A 278 11.51 1.63 -13.59
C ALA A 278 10.10 1.68 -14.17
N LEU A 279 9.53 0.51 -14.48
CA LEU A 279 8.12 0.37 -14.85
C LEU A 279 7.31 -0.03 -13.62
N VAL A 280 6.36 0.82 -13.24
CA VAL A 280 5.44 0.59 -12.13
C VAL A 280 4.01 0.65 -12.64
N LEU A 281 3.35 -0.49 -12.76
CA LEU A 281 1.97 -0.57 -13.24
C LEU A 281 0.99 -0.67 -12.06
N SER A 282 -0.11 0.06 -12.16
CA SER A 282 -1.22 -0.07 -11.25
C SER A 282 -2.56 0.19 -11.94
N PHE A 283 -3.51 -0.73 -11.73
CA PHE A 283 -4.92 -0.62 -12.19
C PHE A 283 -5.89 -0.54 -11.00
N SER A 284 -5.37 -0.17 -9.85
CA SER A 284 -6.07 0.28 -8.65
C SER A 284 -5.19 1.33 -7.97
N ASN A 285 -5.42 1.66 -6.70
CA ASN A 285 -4.64 2.72 -6.07
C ASN A 285 -3.13 2.44 -6.10
N LEU A 286 -2.34 3.48 -6.34
CA LEU A 286 -0.90 3.36 -6.46
C LEU A 286 -0.25 3.09 -5.08
N SER A 287 0.83 2.32 -5.07
CA SER A 287 1.62 2.01 -3.87
C SER A 287 2.73 3.05 -3.62
N LEU A 288 3.51 2.83 -2.55
CA LEU A 288 4.67 3.67 -2.20
C LEU A 288 5.87 3.52 -3.16
N LEU A 289 5.91 2.44 -3.94
CA LEU A 289 7.06 2.08 -4.76
C LEU A 289 7.59 3.23 -5.65
N PRO A 290 6.75 4.07 -6.28
CA PRO A 290 7.24 5.20 -7.04
C PRO A 290 8.07 6.19 -6.21
N LEU A 291 7.66 6.47 -4.97
CA LEU A 291 8.39 7.38 -4.08
C LEU A 291 9.76 6.81 -3.69
N GLU A 292 9.83 5.51 -3.45
CA GLU A 292 11.08 4.80 -3.12
C GLU A 292 12.06 4.83 -4.31
N LEU A 293 11.55 4.59 -5.52
CA LEU A 293 12.33 4.66 -6.77
C LEU A 293 12.82 6.09 -7.04
N MET A 294 11.93 7.08 -6.97
CA MET A 294 12.27 8.49 -7.15
C MET A 294 13.32 8.94 -6.14
N ALA A 295 13.16 8.59 -4.84
CA ALA A 295 14.11 8.91 -3.80
C ALA A 295 15.49 8.26 -4.04
N SER A 296 15.52 7.11 -4.71
CA SER A 296 16.74 6.41 -5.13
C SER A 296 17.33 6.95 -6.43
N GLY A 297 16.68 7.96 -7.06
CA GLY A 297 17.13 8.56 -8.31
C GLY A 297 16.82 7.72 -9.56
N VAL A 298 15.78 6.89 -9.50
CA VAL A 298 15.30 6.08 -10.62
C VAL A 298 14.04 6.72 -11.21
N PRO A 299 14.05 7.14 -12.49
CA PRO A 299 12.86 7.71 -13.11
C PRO A 299 11.80 6.63 -13.32
N VAL A 300 10.55 7.01 -13.01
CA VAL A 300 9.40 6.09 -13.03
C VAL A 300 8.61 6.26 -14.32
N ILE A 301 8.29 5.13 -14.95
CA ILE A 301 7.28 5.02 -16.00
C ILE A 301 6.07 4.33 -15.40
N SER A 302 4.86 4.84 -15.67
CA SER A 302 3.61 4.23 -15.22
C SER A 302 2.53 4.34 -16.28
N ASN A 303 1.47 3.53 -16.14
CA ASN A 303 0.23 3.80 -16.87
C ASN A 303 -0.42 5.08 -16.33
N ASP A 304 -1.16 5.78 -17.17
CA ASP A 304 -2.06 6.84 -16.76
C ASP A 304 -3.32 6.29 -16.07
N GLY A 305 -4.09 7.19 -15.49
CA GLY A 305 -5.36 6.89 -14.85
C GLY A 305 -5.49 7.56 -13.47
N PRO A 306 -6.72 7.92 -13.04
CA PRO A 306 -6.93 8.71 -11.83
C PRO A 306 -6.40 8.03 -10.55
N TRP A 307 -6.33 6.69 -10.53
CA TRP A 307 -5.76 5.90 -9.43
C TRP A 307 -4.22 5.95 -9.37
N VAL A 308 -3.57 6.53 -10.39
CA VAL A 308 -2.12 6.78 -10.47
C VAL A 308 -1.86 8.27 -10.32
N GLU A 309 -2.65 9.12 -11.00
CA GLU A 309 -2.44 10.56 -11.15
C GLU A 309 -2.64 11.37 -9.87
N TRP A 310 -3.17 10.77 -8.81
CA TRP A 310 -3.20 11.41 -7.49
C TRP A 310 -1.79 11.55 -6.86
N LEU A 311 -0.80 10.77 -7.32
CA LEU A 311 0.58 10.78 -6.83
C LEU A 311 1.59 11.10 -7.95
N LEU A 312 1.36 10.58 -9.16
CA LEU A 312 2.25 10.77 -10.31
C LEU A 312 1.62 11.72 -11.31
N ASP A 313 2.45 12.57 -11.91
CA ASP A 313 2.09 13.44 -13.01
C ASP A 313 3.21 13.48 -14.06
N HIS A 314 3.00 14.19 -15.18
CA HIS A 314 3.99 14.31 -16.24
C HIS A 314 5.24 15.10 -15.84
N ASP A 315 5.23 15.77 -14.68
CA ASP A 315 6.42 16.46 -14.17
C ASP A 315 7.33 15.51 -13.39
N ASN A 316 6.77 14.61 -12.57
CA ASN A 316 7.52 13.72 -11.69
C ASN A 316 7.71 12.31 -12.25
N ALA A 317 6.91 11.88 -13.23
CA ALA A 317 6.98 10.55 -13.84
C ALA A 317 6.65 10.61 -15.34
N CYS A 318 6.96 9.55 -16.07
CA CYS A 318 6.57 9.37 -17.46
C CYS A 318 5.27 8.55 -17.51
N LEU A 319 4.12 9.21 -17.65
CA LEU A 319 2.83 8.56 -17.78
C LEU A 319 2.52 8.23 -19.24
N SER A 320 1.90 7.08 -19.47
CA SER A 320 1.54 6.59 -20.80
C SER A 320 0.24 5.81 -20.75
N GLU A 321 -0.51 5.81 -21.86
CA GLU A 321 -1.61 4.87 -22.05
C GLU A 321 -1.16 3.44 -21.74
N PRO A 322 -2.00 2.61 -21.08
CA PRO A 322 -1.67 1.24 -20.71
C PRO A 322 -1.70 0.28 -21.91
N THR A 323 -1.00 0.65 -22.98
CA THR A 323 -0.79 -0.17 -24.16
C THR A 323 0.65 -0.68 -24.20
N ILE A 324 0.88 -1.84 -24.84
CA ILE A 324 2.23 -2.39 -24.99
C ILE A 324 3.12 -1.36 -25.70
N GLN A 325 2.63 -0.74 -26.77
CA GLN A 325 3.42 0.19 -27.57
C GLN A 325 3.68 1.50 -26.82
N GLY A 326 2.67 2.11 -26.20
CA GLY A 326 2.80 3.38 -25.47
C GLY A 326 3.80 3.27 -24.32
N LEU A 327 3.68 2.23 -23.50
CA LEU A 327 4.59 1.99 -22.39
C LEU A 327 6.02 1.66 -22.86
N ALA A 328 6.16 0.85 -23.94
CA ALA A 328 7.46 0.56 -24.51
C ALA A 328 8.13 1.81 -25.10
N ASP A 329 7.39 2.67 -25.79
CA ASP A 329 7.90 3.93 -26.34
C ASP A 329 8.36 4.88 -25.23
N ALA A 330 7.60 4.98 -24.13
CA ALA A 330 7.96 5.76 -22.96
C ALA A 330 9.28 5.28 -22.33
N ILE A 331 9.45 3.98 -22.15
CA ILE A 331 10.70 3.39 -21.64
C ILE A 331 11.86 3.68 -22.58
N ILE A 332 11.70 3.41 -23.88
CA ILE A 332 12.75 3.60 -24.89
C ILE A 332 13.16 5.06 -24.94
N LYS A 333 12.20 5.98 -24.92
CA LYS A 333 12.47 7.42 -24.93
C LYS A 333 13.34 7.83 -23.73
N LEU A 334 13.01 7.38 -22.51
CA LEU A 334 13.84 7.65 -21.33
C LEU A 334 15.23 7.01 -21.39
N LEU A 335 15.37 5.84 -22.02
CA LEU A 335 16.65 5.16 -22.15
C LEU A 335 17.56 5.78 -23.22
N THR A 336 16.99 6.42 -24.25
CA THR A 336 17.73 6.97 -25.40
C THR A 336 17.94 8.49 -25.33
N ASP A 337 17.21 9.19 -24.48
CA ASP A 337 17.31 10.64 -24.26
C ASP A 337 17.85 10.90 -22.85
N ASP A 338 19.16 11.15 -22.77
CA ASP A 338 19.86 11.36 -21.51
C ASP A 338 19.39 12.63 -20.77
N ASP A 339 19.06 13.71 -21.51
CA ASP A 339 18.59 14.98 -20.94
C ASP A 339 17.19 14.82 -20.35
N LEU A 340 16.31 14.13 -21.06
CA LEU A 340 14.97 13.81 -20.58
C LEU A 340 15.05 12.94 -19.32
N ARG A 341 15.90 11.90 -19.34
CA ARG A 341 16.07 11.00 -18.22
C ARG A 341 16.56 11.74 -16.97
N GLU A 342 17.62 12.57 -17.09
CA GLU A 342 18.14 13.35 -15.95
C GLU A 342 17.10 14.35 -15.44
N SER A 343 16.31 14.97 -16.32
CA SER A 343 15.20 15.84 -15.94
C SER A 343 14.17 15.11 -15.06
N HIS A 344 13.75 13.89 -15.45
CA HIS A 344 12.82 13.09 -14.65
C HIS A 344 13.45 12.62 -13.33
N ILE A 345 14.74 12.29 -13.30
CA ILE A 345 15.45 11.96 -12.06
C ILE A 345 15.39 13.14 -11.09
N LEU A 346 15.74 14.34 -11.54
CA LEU A 346 15.77 15.53 -10.67
C LEU A 346 14.38 15.91 -10.15
N ARG A 347 13.38 15.90 -11.01
CA ARG A 347 12.00 16.20 -10.61
C ARG A 347 11.42 15.14 -9.66
N GLY A 348 11.69 13.85 -9.93
CA GLY A 348 11.29 12.76 -9.05
C GLY A 348 11.93 12.86 -7.66
N LEU A 349 13.24 13.16 -7.60
CA LEU A 349 13.94 13.39 -6.33
C LEU A 349 13.33 14.57 -5.56
N GLU A 350 13.11 15.71 -6.24
CA GLU A 350 12.51 16.89 -5.63
C GLU A 350 11.10 16.59 -5.09
N PHE A 351 10.28 15.90 -5.88
CA PHE A 351 8.93 15.50 -5.48
C PHE A 351 8.96 14.58 -4.25
N ALA A 352 9.75 13.50 -4.29
CA ALA A 352 9.84 12.57 -3.18
C ALA A 352 10.33 13.26 -1.88
N GLN A 353 11.31 14.16 -1.98
CA GLN A 353 11.83 14.89 -0.81
C GLN A 353 10.79 15.77 -0.10
N ARG A 354 9.79 16.27 -0.81
CA ARG A 354 8.70 17.09 -0.25
C ARG A 354 7.71 16.29 0.56
N THR A 355 7.62 14.97 0.36
CA THR A 355 6.71 14.11 1.12
C THR A 355 7.22 13.88 2.56
N SER A 356 6.30 13.73 3.52
CA SER A 356 6.66 13.58 4.93
C SER A 356 5.64 12.76 5.69
N TRP A 357 6.05 11.64 6.28
CA TRP A 357 5.19 10.86 7.17
C TRP A 357 4.68 11.66 8.37
N ILE A 358 5.50 12.58 8.89
CA ILE A 358 5.12 13.43 10.03
C ILE A 358 4.00 14.39 9.64
N GLU A 359 4.09 14.99 8.45
CA GLU A 359 3.04 15.90 7.96
C GLU A 359 1.74 15.16 7.65
N GLU A 360 1.83 13.98 7.05
CA GLU A 360 0.64 13.15 6.79
C GLU A 360 0.01 12.62 8.09
N ALA A 361 0.80 12.32 9.11
CA ALA A 361 0.26 11.97 10.43
C ALA A 361 -0.41 13.17 11.12
N ARG A 362 0.14 14.39 10.97
CA ARG A 362 -0.54 15.60 11.46
C ARG A 362 -1.85 15.88 10.73
N ARG A 363 -1.91 15.59 9.42
CA ARG A 363 -3.15 15.67 8.65
C ARG A 363 -4.15 14.63 9.17
N PHE A 364 -3.71 13.40 9.42
CA PHE A 364 -4.51 12.34 10.01
C PHE A 364 -5.06 12.75 11.39
N ASP A 365 -4.21 13.28 12.29
CA ASP A 365 -4.60 13.84 13.60
C ASP A 365 -5.67 14.94 13.45
N SER A 366 -5.48 15.87 12.50
CA SER A 366 -6.46 16.94 12.24
C SER A 366 -7.81 16.40 11.77
N ILE A 367 -7.81 15.35 10.93
CA ILE A 367 -9.04 14.68 10.48
C ILE A 367 -9.76 14.06 11.66
N LEU A 368 -9.05 13.29 12.50
CA LEU A 368 -9.61 12.66 13.69
C LEU A 368 -10.16 13.71 14.68
N ALA A 369 -9.40 14.78 14.95
CA ALA A 369 -9.85 15.84 15.85
C ALA A 369 -11.12 16.55 15.34
N ASN A 370 -11.27 16.73 14.03
CA ASN A 370 -12.48 17.28 13.43
C ASN A 370 -13.69 16.33 13.57
N MET A 371 -13.47 15.02 13.51
CA MET A 371 -14.51 14.01 13.77
C MET A 371 -14.92 14.01 15.24
N SER A 372 -13.96 14.10 16.16
CA SER A 372 -14.21 14.11 17.62
C SER A 372 -15.07 15.29 18.08
N ASN A 373 -15.00 16.42 17.38
CA ASN A 373 -15.84 17.59 17.66
C ASN A 373 -17.32 17.42 17.23
N ARG A 374 -17.66 16.30 16.62
CA ARG A 374 -19.03 15.95 16.21
C ARG A 374 -19.54 14.81 17.07
N THR A 375 -20.84 14.77 17.27
CA THR A 375 -21.45 13.61 17.96
C THR A 375 -21.30 12.39 17.05
N PRO A 376 -20.80 11.24 17.57
CA PRO A 376 -20.79 9.99 16.82
C PRO A 376 -22.17 9.65 16.28
N ALA A 377 -22.24 9.11 15.08
CA ALA A 377 -23.49 8.61 14.53
C ALA A 377 -24.02 7.46 15.42
N PRO A 378 -25.35 7.38 15.62
CA PRO A 378 -25.99 6.35 16.45
C PRO A 378 -25.79 4.92 15.91
#